data_6184f576b99e2a044a76f1f9122447d1
#
_entry.id   6184f576b99e2a044a76f1f9122447d1
#
_cell.length_a   1.000
_cell.length_b   1.000
_cell.length_c   1.000
_cell.angle_alpha   90.00
_cell.angle_beta   90.00
_cell.angle_gamma   90.00
#
_symmetry.space_group_name_H-M   'P 1'
#
loop_
_entity.id
_entity.type
_entity.pdbx_description
1 polymer ?
#
loop_
_entity_poly.entity_id
_entity_poly.type
_entity_poly.pdbx_seq_one_letter_code
_entity_poly.pdbx_strand_id
1 'polypeptide(L)'
;MDIIPVIDILNNHVVKALKGNRQCYEPISTKLYNSTEPREIIYQIVAKYSPKIIYIADLNAIIENKVSHQLFQFIFKKYPNIDFWVDSGLNDIFLNKVYKNYVPIFCSENSKGYELLSRKYINHICSLD
;
A
#
# COMPACT_ATOMS: atom_id res chain seq x y z
N MET A 1 -7.71 19.36 8.91
CA MET A 1 -8.21 17.99 8.72
C MET A 1 -7.18 17.18 7.97
N ASP A 2 -6.80 16.03 8.52
CA ASP A 2 -5.82 15.17 7.88
C ASP A 2 -6.49 14.29 6.82
N ILE A 3 -5.88 14.26 5.65
CA ILE A 3 -6.33 13.40 4.54
C ILE A 3 -5.40 12.20 4.48
N ILE A 4 -5.97 11.01 4.40
CA ILE A 4 -5.21 9.78 4.16
C ILE A 4 -5.52 9.32 2.74
N PRO A 5 -4.61 9.57 1.78
CA PRO A 5 -4.79 9.07 0.43
C PRO A 5 -4.76 7.54 0.41
N VAL A 6 -5.61 6.94 -0.41
CA VAL A 6 -5.71 5.48 -0.57
C VAL A 6 -5.38 5.13 -2.02
N ILE A 7 -4.45 4.20 -2.21
CA ILE A 7 -3.98 3.79 -3.53
C ILE A 7 -4.04 2.27 -3.64
N ASP A 8 -4.70 1.78 -4.68
CA ASP A 8 -4.68 0.36 -5.04
C ASP A 8 -3.71 0.17 -6.21
N ILE A 9 -2.80 -0.79 -6.10
CA ILE A 9 -1.79 -1.05 -7.14
C ILE A 9 -1.98 -2.46 -7.70
N LEU A 10 -2.08 -2.56 -9.01
CA LEU A 10 -2.17 -3.83 -9.73
C LEU A 10 -1.34 -3.75 -11.01
N ASN A 11 -0.45 -4.72 -11.22
CA ASN A 11 0.39 -4.82 -12.41
C ASN A 11 1.16 -3.52 -12.70
N ASN A 12 1.74 -2.93 -11.65
CA ASN A 12 2.52 -1.69 -11.69
C ASN A 12 1.74 -0.45 -12.10
N HIS A 13 0.41 -0.49 -11.96
CA HIS A 13 -0.46 0.66 -12.21
C HIS A 13 -1.30 0.95 -10.99
N VAL A 14 -1.58 2.24 -10.74
CA VAL A 14 -2.62 2.61 -9.79
C VAL A 14 -3.96 2.38 -10.47
N VAL A 15 -4.83 1.66 -9.77
CA VAL A 15 -6.11 1.21 -10.33
C VAL A 15 -7.26 1.63 -9.42
N LYS A 16 -8.49 1.50 -9.93
CA LYS A 16 -9.70 1.63 -9.14
C LYS A 16 -10.62 0.45 -9.42
N ALA A 17 -11.41 0.06 -8.43
CA ALA A 17 -12.42 -0.97 -8.62
C ALA A 17 -13.56 -0.43 -9.48
N LEU A 18 -13.97 -1.20 -10.49
CA LEU A 18 -15.12 -0.83 -11.34
C LEU A 18 -16.42 -1.02 -10.55
N LYS A 19 -17.19 0.06 -10.43
CA LYS A 19 -18.52 0.04 -9.79
C LYS A 19 -18.52 -0.65 -8.42
N GLY A 20 -17.42 -0.50 -7.67
CA GLY A 20 -17.28 -1.15 -6.38
C GLY A 20 -16.99 -2.64 -6.41
N ASN A 21 -16.84 -3.24 -7.58
CA ASN A 21 -16.51 -4.65 -7.72
C ASN A 21 -15.01 -4.87 -7.62
N ARG A 22 -14.57 -5.48 -6.51
CA ARG A 22 -13.15 -5.74 -6.24
C ARG A 22 -12.50 -6.77 -7.18
N GLN A 23 -13.29 -7.45 -8.01
CA GLN A 23 -12.76 -8.39 -8.99
C GLN A 23 -12.45 -7.74 -10.33
N CYS A 24 -12.91 -6.51 -10.52
CA CYS A 24 -12.75 -5.77 -11.77
C CYS A 24 -12.04 -4.45 -11.49
N TYR A 25 -10.78 -4.37 -11.89
CA TYR A 25 -9.95 -3.17 -11.70
C TYR A 25 -9.53 -2.59 -13.04
N GLU A 26 -9.45 -1.27 -13.09
CA GLU A 26 -8.92 -0.57 -14.25
C GLU A 26 -7.95 0.51 -13.81
N PRO A 27 -6.98 0.91 -14.65
CA PRO A 27 -6.10 2.04 -14.32
C PRO A 27 -6.90 3.31 -14.08
N ILE A 28 -6.43 4.14 -13.16
CA ILE A 28 -7.08 5.42 -12.88
C ILE A 28 -7.00 6.34 -14.09
N SER A 29 -7.86 7.37 -14.09
CA SER A 29 -7.89 8.32 -15.19
C SER A 29 -6.59 9.14 -15.26
N THR A 30 -5.93 9.12 -16.42
CA THR A 30 -4.74 9.93 -16.66
C THR A 30 -5.05 11.43 -16.72
N LYS A 31 -6.33 11.81 -16.80
CA LYS A 31 -6.71 13.22 -16.80
C LYS A 31 -6.36 13.91 -15.49
N LEU A 32 -6.42 13.17 -14.35
CA LEU A 32 -6.11 13.74 -13.04
C LEU A 32 -4.61 13.81 -12.77
N TYR A 33 -3.87 12.78 -13.15
CA TYR A 33 -2.47 12.65 -12.75
C TYR A 33 -1.49 12.58 -13.93
N ASN A 34 -1.97 12.56 -15.16
CA ASN A 34 -1.15 12.39 -16.37
C ASN A 34 -0.34 11.10 -16.39
N SER A 35 -0.68 10.15 -15.51
CA SER A 35 0.06 8.90 -15.36
C SER A 35 -0.75 7.90 -14.56
N THR A 36 -0.45 6.63 -14.68
CA THR A 36 -0.93 5.58 -13.78
C THR A 36 0.23 4.93 -13.02
N GLU A 37 1.46 5.42 -13.23
CA GLU A 37 2.66 4.87 -12.61
C GLU A 37 2.68 5.23 -11.13
N PRO A 38 2.83 4.23 -10.21
CA PRO A 38 2.68 4.46 -8.78
C PRO A 38 3.63 5.52 -8.20
N ARG A 39 4.89 5.52 -8.62
CA ARG A 39 5.86 6.48 -8.09
C ARG A 39 5.49 7.90 -8.46
N GLU A 40 5.02 8.11 -9.68
CA GLU A 40 4.62 9.42 -10.17
C GLU A 40 3.37 9.91 -9.44
N ILE A 41 2.39 9.02 -9.24
CA ILE A 41 1.16 9.37 -8.54
C ILE A 41 1.44 9.71 -7.08
N ILE A 42 2.28 8.93 -6.41
CA ILE A 42 2.68 9.21 -5.02
C ILE A 42 3.38 10.57 -4.94
N TYR A 43 4.29 10.85 -5.88
CA TYR A 43 4.97 12.15 -5.95
C TYR A 43 3.96 13.31 -6.05
N GLN A 44 2.97 13.19 -6.93
CA GLN A 44 1.96 14.24 -7.10
C GLN A 44 1.07 14.37 -5.86
N ILE A 45 0.70 13.28 -5.23
CA ILE A 45 -0.08 13.29 -3.98
C ILE A 45 0.69 13.99 -2.87
N VAL A 46 1.97 13.66 -2.72
CA VAL A 46 2.82 14.29 -1.70
C VAL A 46 2.96 15.80 -1.96
N ALA A 47 3.19 16.18 -3.22
CA ALA A 47 3.32 17.58 -3.58
C ALA A 47 2.04 18.37 -3.34
N LYS A 48 0.88 17.76 -3.59
CA LYS A 48 -0.41 18.47 -3.49
C LYS A 48 -0.97 18.50 -2.08
N TYR A 49 -0.87 17.40 -1.34
CA TYR A 49 -1.57 17.26 -0.06
C TYR A 49 -0.65 17.21 1.16
N SER A 50 0.64 16.98 0.96
CA SER A 50 1.61 16.80 2.07
C SER A 50 1.06 15.86 3.16
N PRO A 51 0.62 14.64 2.81
CA PRO A 51 -0.01 13.74 3.77
C PRO A 51 1.00 13.23 4.78
N LYS A 52 0.52 12.87 5.97
CA LYS A 52 1.33 12.19 6.99
C LYS A 52 1.27 10.68 6.84
N ILE A 53 0.20 10.19 6.23
CA ILE A 53 -0.09 8.77 6.03
C ILE A 53 -0.58 8.55 4.62
N ILE A 54 -0.07 7.51 3.95
CA ILE A 54 -0.60 7.03 2.67
C ILE A 54 -0.93 5.55 2.83
N TYR A 55 -2.15 5.16 2.48
CA TYR A 55 -2.60 3.76 2.49
C TYR A 55 -2.40 3.16 1.11
N ILE A 56 -1.73 2.00 1.05
CA ILE A 56 -1.48 1.30 -0.21
C ILE A 56 -1.95 -0.15 -0.09
N ALA A 57 -2.81 -0.56 -1.02
CA ALA A 57 -3.16 -1.97 -1.20
C ALA A 57 -2.36 -2.53 -2.37
N ASP A 58 -1.49 -3.50 -2.09
CA ASP A 58 -0.71 -4.19 -3.12
C ASP A 58 -1.51 -5.40 -3.60
N LEU A 59 -2.30 -5.20 -4.65
CA LEU A 59 -3.22 -6.23 -5.12
C LEU A 59 -2.53 -7.45 -5.70
N ASN A 60 -1.35 -7.29 -6.31
CA ASN A 60 -0.59 -8.45 -6.77
C ASN A 60 -0.14 -9.32 -5.60
N ALA A 61 0.24 -8.70 -4.48
CA ALA A 61 0.59 -9.45 -3.29
C ALA A 61 -0.62 -10.14 -2.67
N ILE A 62 -1.76 -9.43 -2.59
CA ILE A 62 -2.98 -9.97 -2.00
C ILE A 62 -3.55 -11.12 -2.82
N ILE A 63 -3.59 -10.97 -4.15
CA ILE A 63 -4.23 -11.92 -5.06
C ILE A 63 -3.26 -13.04 -5.47
N GLU A 64 -2.01 -12.71 -5.77
CA GLU A 64 -1.05 -13.62 -6.40
C GLU A 64 0.19 -13.90 -5.57
N ASN A 65 0.31 -13.37 -4.37
CA ASN A 65 1.49 -13.46 -3.51
C ASN A 65 2.75 -12.87 -4.15
N LYS A 66 2.59 -11.89 -5.03
CA LYS A 66 3.70 -11.20 -5.68
C LYS A 66 3.82 -9.79 -5.14
N VAL A 67 4.78 -9.59 -4.24
CA VAL A 67 4.97 -8.32 -3.56
C VAL A 67 5.80 -7.35 -4.41
N SER A 68 5.40 -6.06 -4.41
CA SER A 68 6.08 -4.99 -5.17
C SER A 68 7.27 -4.44 -4.38
N HIS A 69 8.27 -5.28 -4.13
CA HIS A 69 9.42 -4.95 -3.26
C HIS A 69 10.17 -3.69 -3.70
N GLN A 70 10.45 -3.54 -5.00
CA GLN A 70 11.23 -2.41 -5.50
C GLN A 70 10.52 -1.09 -5.28
N LEU A 71 9.21 -1.06 -5.53
CA LEU A 71 8.40 0.12 -5.29
C LEU A 71 8.45 0.52 -3.82
N PHE A 72 8.21 -0.44 -2.91
CA PHE A 72 8.16 -0.15 -1.48
C PHE A 72 9.52 0.32 -0.95
N GLN A 73 10.60 -0.31 -1.36
CA GLN A 73 11.94 0.17 -0.98
C GLN A 73 12.18 1.60 -1.43
N PHE A 74 11.75 1.93 -2.64
CA PHE A 74 11.91 3.28 -3.18
C PHE A 74 11.13 4.31 -2.37
N ILE A 75 9.83 4.09 -2.14
CA ILE A 75 8.99 5.08 -1.47
C ILE A 75 9.31 5.24 0.01
N PHE A 76 9.64 4.14 0.70
CA PHE A 76 9.99 4.23 2.12
C PHE A 76 11.25 5.04 2.34
N LYS A 77 12.23 4.90 1.45
CA LYS A 77 13.47 5.68 1.53
C LYS A 77 13.30 7.11 1.11
N LYS A 78 12.48 7.35 0.08
CA LYS A 78 12.29 8.71 -0.46
C LYS A 78 11.47 9.59 0.46
N TYR A 79 10.49 9.00 1.16
CA TYR A 79 9.56 9.74 2.01
C TYR A 79 9.64 9.27 3.46
N PRO A 80 10.76 9.53 4.16
CA PRO A 80 10.96 8.96 5.50
C PRO A 80 10.01 9.53 6.56
N ASN A 81 9.39 10.68 6.30
CA ASN A 81 8.46 11.33 7.22
C ASN A 81 7.00 11.00 6.96
N ILE A 82 6.73 10.14 5.97
CA ILE A 82 5.37 9.67 5.67
C ILE A 82 5.26 8.22 6.12
N ASP A 83 4.22 7.92 6.88
CA ASP A 83 3.91 6.55 7.25
C ASP A 83 3.10 5.89 6.14
N PHE A 84 3.59 4.77 5.65
CA PHE A 84 2.92 4.00 4.60
C PHE A 84 2.22 2.81 5.23
N TRP A 85 0.89 2.83 5.21
CA TRP A 85 0.06 1.74 5.66
C TRP A 85 -0.15 0.80 4.48
N VAL A 86 0.48 -0.37 4.52
CA VAL A 86 0.53 -1.27 3.37
C VAL A 86 -0.20 -2.56 3.65
N ASP A 87 -1.22 -2.85 2.85
CA ASP A 87 -1.89 -4.14 2.82
C ASP A 87 -1.32 -4.97 1.67
N SER A 88 -0.54 -5.98 2.01
CA SER A 88 0.04 -6.93 1.06
C SER A 88 -0.42 -8.37 1.37
N GLY A 89 -1.63 -8.50 1.93
CA GLY A 89 -2.13 -9.76 2.45
C GLY A 89 -1.32 -10.17 3.68
N LEU A 90 -0.92 -11.43 3.74
CA LEU A 90 -0.07 -11.92 4.84
C LEU A 90 1.40 -12.01 4.44
N ASN A 91 1.78 -11.40 3.31
CA ASN A 91 3.16 -11.45 2.85
C ASN A 91 4.04 -10.52 3.66
N ASP A 92 5.19 -11.04 4.07
CA ASP A 92 6.21 -10.24 4.73
C ASP A 92 7.05 -9.58 3.64
N ILE A 93 6.91 -8.26 3.48
CA ILE A 93 7.56 -7.51 2.42
C ILE A 93 9.09 -7.47 2.61
N PHE A 94 9.54 -7.37 3.86
CA PHE A 94 10.96 -7.24 4.17
C PHE A 94 11.35 -8.16 5.32
N LEU A 95 11.74 -9.39 5.00
CA LEU A 95 12.14 -10.38 6.00
C LEU A 95 13.30 -9.90 6.88
N ASN A 96 14.25 -9.17 6.28
CA ASN A 96 15.48 -8.79 6.94
C ASN A 96 15.65 -7.28 7.14
N LYS A 97 14.64 -6.48 6.79
CA LYS A 97 14.67 -5.03 6.94
C LYS A 97 13.31 -4.50 7.37
N VAL A 98 13.33 -3.75 8.44
CA VAL A 98 12.12 -3.04 8.90
C VAL A 98 12.37 -1.55 8.75
N TYR A 99 11.54 -0.88 7.95
CA TYR A 99 11.56 0.58 7.83
C TYR A 99 10.61 1.15 8.87
N LYS A 100 11.01 2.22 9.55
CA LYS A 100 10.19 2.85 10.59
C LYS A 100 8.85 3.36 10.07
N ASN A 101 8.82 3.78 8.82
CA ASN A 101 7.62 4.32 8.19
C ASN A 101 6.80 3.28 7.42
N TYR A 102 7.16 2.00 7.54
CA TYR A 102 6.36 0.90 7.02
C TYR A 102 5.43 0.39 8.13
N VAL A 103 4.13 0.47 7.91
CA VAL A 103 3.12 -0.01 8.86
C VAL A 103 2.28 -1.07 8.14
N PRO A 104 2.54 -2.36 8.39
CA PRO A 104 1.77 -3.42 7.73
C PRO A 104 0.35 -3.47 8.25
N ILE A 105 -0.59 -3.76 7.34
CA ILE A 105 -2.00 -3.92 7.66
C ILE A 105 -2.39 -5.37 7.42
N PHE A 106 -3.02 -5.98 8.42
CA PHE A 106 -3.46 -7.37 8.36
C PHE A 106 -4.97 -7.43 8.49
N CYS A 107 -5.61 -8.27 7.64
CA CYS A 107 -7.06 -8.48 7.70
C CYS A 107 -7.41 -9.54 8.73
N SER A 108 -8.53 -9.36 9.43
CA SER A 108 -8.98 -10.26 10.48
C SER A 108 -9.28 -11.68 9.99
N GLU A 109 -9.66 -11.83 8.73
CA GLU A 109 -9.92 -13.15 8.13
C GLU A 109 -8.69 -14.03 8.04
N ASN A 110 -7.50 -13.46 8.21
CA ASN A 110 -6.21 -14.15 8.17
C ASN A 110 -5.54 -14.18 9.55
N SER A 111 -6.30 -14.39 10.60
CA SER A 111 -5.84 -14.24 11.98
C SER A 111 -4.60 -15.04 12.35
N LYS A 112 -4.46 -16.27 11.84
CA LYS A 112 -3.28 -17.10 12.15
C LYS A 112 -1.99 -16.50 11.60
N GLY A 113 -2.04 -16.01 10.36
CA GLY A 113 -0.91 -15.30 9.76
C GLY A 113 -0.64 -14.00 10.49
N TYR A 114 -1.69 -13.30 10.92
CA TYR A 114 -1.57 -12.08 11.70
C TYR A 114 -0.76 -12.30 12.97
N GLU A 115 -1.04 -13.36 13.73
CA GLU A 115 -0.30 -13.66 14.97
C GLU A 115 1.19 -13.83 14.72
N LEU A 116 1.55 -14.52 13.64
CA LEU A 116 2.96 -14.72 13.29
C LEU A 116 3.64 -13.43 12.86
N LEU A 117 2.98 -12.63 12.02
CA LEU A 117 3.55 -11.41 11.49
C LEU A 117 3.58 -10.29 12.52
N SER A 118 2.59 -10.20 13.41
CA SER A 118 2.54 -9.15 14.43
C SER A 118 3.70 -9.23 15.41
N ARG A 119 4.32 -10.39 15.57
CA ARG A 119 5.51 -10.55 16.41
C ARG A 119 6.76 -9.93 15.79
N LYS A 120 6.78 -9.74 14.45
CA LYS A 120 7.93 -9.18 13.74
C LYS A 120 7.89 -7.66 13.67
N TYR A 121 6.72 -7.06 13.74
CA TYR A 121 6.53 -5.63 13.53
C TYR A 121 5.99 -4.97 14.79
N ILE A 122 6.64 -3.88 15.18
CA ILE A 122 6.22 -3.10 16.35
C ILE A 122 4.96 -2.31 16.04
N ASN A 123 4.92 -1.72 14.84
CA ASN A 123 3.79 -0.92 14.37
C ASN A 123 3.03 -1.69 13.31
N HIS A 124 1.77 -1.99 13.58
CA HIS A 124 0.91 -2.64 12.60
C HIS A 124 -0.55 -2.32 12.90
N ILE A 125 -1.41 -2.50 11.90
CA ILE A 125 -2.84 -2.25 11.99
C ILE A 125 -3.57 -3.48 11.54
N CYS A 126 -4.54 -3.93 12.33
CA CYS A 126 -5.42 -5.03 11.96
C CYS A 126 -6.73 -4.47 11.38
N SER A 127 -7.04 -4.86 10.14
CA SER A 127 -8.29 -4.50 9.50
C SER A 127 -9.39 -5.47 9.91
N LEU A 128 -10.58 -4.95 10.17
CA LEU A 128 -11.75 -5.75 10.56
C LEU A 128 -12.69 -6.02 9.38
N ASP A 129 -12.15 -6.15 8.22
CA ASP A 129 -12.98 -6.42 7.02
C ASP A 129 -13.75 -7.74 7.10
#